data_c238e36bda4692dc7a6f04e7d3f8d569
#
_entry.id   c238e36bda4692dc7a6f04e7d3f8d569
#
_cell.length_a   1.000
_cell.length_b   1.000
_cell.length_c   1.000
_cell.angle_alpha   90.00
_cell.angle_beta   90.00
_cell.angle_gamma   90.00
#
_symmetry.space_group_name_H-M   'P 1'
#
loop_
_entity.id
_entity.type
_entity.pdbx_description
1 polymer ?
#
loop_
_entity_poly.entity_id
_entity_poly.type
_entity_poly.pdbx_seq_one_letter_code
_entity_poly.pdbx_strand_id
1 'polypeptide(L)'
;VKTRWLCLWQVRTKLNELDIVNRAERQHLETVVLSKTAANPDYNQPPETQSLMLLFKMHGPNGVVLAITHHYLRRDGTSSPHDPKFVRVANEKWIPRPCNSKPCPDCKQWQQKAIQTLSPRP
;
A
#
# COMPACT_ATOMS: atom_id res chain seq x y z
N VAL A 1 -16.36 -10.94 8.12
CA VAL A 1 -15.21 -10.67 7.25
C VAL A 1 -14.00 -11.45 7.73
N LYS A 2 -13.45 -12.30 6.89
CA LYS A 2 -12.29 -13.12 7.22
C LYS A 2 -11.01 -12.28 7.12
N THR A 3 -10.14 -12.39 8.11
CA THR A 3 -8.81 -11.76 8.08
C THR A 3 -7.77 -12.78 7.65
N ARG A 4 -6.94 -12.40 6.67
CA ARG A 4 -5.81 -13.21 6.22
C ARG A 4 -4.51 -12.45 6.41
N TRP A 5 -3.55 -13.10 7.03
CA TRP A 5 -2.20 -12.58 7.20
C TRP A 5 -1.32 -13.17 6.12
N LEU A 6 -0.84 -12.32 5.24
CA LEU A 6 -0.07 -12.71 4.05
C LEU A 6 1.26 -11.96 4.01
N CYS A 7 2.20 -12.45 3.19
CA CYS A 7 3.44 -11.73 3.00
C CYS A 7 3.20 -10.36 2.37
N LEU A 8 4.02 -9.39 2.74
CA LEU A 8 3.92 -8.01 2.25
C LEU A 8 3.81 -7.95 0.73
N TRP A 9 4.59 -8.76 0.01
CA TRP A 9 4.57 -8.74 -1.45
C TRP A 9 3.26 -9.23 -2.05
N GLN A 10 2.57 -10.16 -1.39
CA GLN A 10 1.24 -10.57 -1.80
C GLN A 10 0.24 -9.42 -1.66
N VAL A 11 0.28 -8.73 -0.54
CA VAL A 11 -0.64 -7.62 -0.27
C VAL A 11 -0.33 -6.44 -1.19
N ARG A 12 0.94 -6.12 -1.43
CA ARG A 12 1.35 -5.09 -2.39
C ARG A 12 0.88 -5.39 -3.81
N THR A 13 1.08 -6.64 -4.25
CA THR A 13 0.64 -7.05 -5.58
C THR A 13 -0.86 -6.88 -5.73
N LYS A 14 -1.63 -7.24 -4.70
CA LYS A 14 -3.07 -7.10 -4.74
C LYS A 14 -3.51 -5.62 -4.75
N LEU A 15 -2.85 -4.77 -3.98
CA LEU A 15 -3.12 -3.34 -3.99
C LEU A 15 -2.96 -2.76 -5.40
N ASN A 16 -1.90 -3.16 -6.10
CA ASN A 16 -1.61 -2.70 -7.45
C ASN A 16 -2.58 -3.29 -8.49
N GLU A 17 -2.92 -4.57 -8.36
CA GLU A 17 -3.89 -5.21 -9.25
C GLU A 17 -5.27 -4.55 -9.19
N LEU A 18 -5.69 -4.17 -8.00
CA LEU A 18 -6.97 -3.48 -7.79
C LEU A 18 -6.93 -2.02 -8.19
N ASP A 19 -5.75 -1.50 -8.53
CA ASP A 19 -5.54 -0.13 -9.02
C ASP A 19 -6.10 0.95 -8.08
N ILE A 20 -6.02 0.68 -6.78
CA ILE A 20 -6.70 1.50 -5.77
C ILE A 20 -6.19 2.94 -5.76
N VAL A 21 -4.87 3.15 -5.78
CA VAL A 21 -4.29 4.49 -5.70
C VAL A 21 -4.66 5.32 -6.93
N ASN A 22 -4.56 4.75 -8.13
CA ASN A 22 -4.92 5.44 -9.37
C ASN A 22 -6.42 5.72 -9.45
N ARG A 23 -7.25 4.78 -8.99
CA ARG A 23 -8.70 5.01 -8.93
C ARG A 23 -9.04 6.18 -8.01
N ALA A 24 -8.35 6.31 -6.89
CA ALA A 24 -8.51 7.43 -5.97
C ALA A 24 -8.07 8.74 -6.60
N GLU A 25 -6.95 8.75 -7.33
CA GLU A 25 -6.47 9.94 -8.04
C GLU A 25 -7.45 10.40 -9.10
N ARG A 26 -8.16 9.46 -9.75
CA ARG A 26 -9.22 9.77 -10.72
C ARG A 26 -10.56 10.04 -10.06
N GLN A 27 -10.60 10.14 -8.73
CA GLN A 27 -11.79 10.44 -7.94
C GLN A 27 -12.89 9.36 -8.02
N HIS A 28 -12.53 8.15 -8.43
CA HIS A 28 -13.44 7.01 -8.40
C HIS A 28 -13.57 6.41 -6.99
N LEU A 29 -12.66 6.77 -6.10
CA LEU A 29 -12.68 6.39 -4.69
C LEU A 29 -12.50 7.64 -3.84
N GLU A 30 -12.96 7.56 -2.60
CA GLU A 30 -12.75 8.61 -1.61
C GLU A 30 -11.47 8.32 -0.84
N THR A 31 -10.64 9.35 -0.63
CA THR A 31 -9.39 9.27 0.12
C THR A 31 -9.55 10.04 1.42
N VAL A 32 -9.25 9.41 2.54
CA VAL A 32 -9.28 10.04 3.87
C VAL A 32 -7.87 10.02 4.44
N VAL A 33 -7.36 11.18 4.85
CA VAL A 33 -6.06 11.26 5.53
C VAL A 33 -6.26 10.89 6.99
N LEU A 34 -5.72 9.73 7.39
CA LEU A 34 -5.82 9.27 8.78
C LEU A 34 -4.77 9.94 9.66
N SER A 35 -3.56 10.15 9.15
CA SER A 35 -2.52 10.85 9.88
C SER A 35 -1.54 11.51 8.92
N LYS A 36 -0.94 12.60 9.37
CA LYS A 36 0.09 13.33 8.64
C LYS A 36 1.08 13.86 9.66
N THR A 37 2.27 13.26 9.70
CA THR A 37 3.29 13.58 10.70
C THR A 37 4.65 13.75 10.03
N ALA A 38 5.61 14.31 10.75
CA ALA A 38 6.99 14.33 10.27
C ALA A 38 7.53 12.90 10.16
N ALA A 39 8.28 12.64 9.08
CA ALA A 39 8.91 11.33 8.90
C ALA A 39 9.97 11.10 9.97
N ASN A 40 10.07 9.85 10.44
CA ASN A 40 11.08 9.47 11.42
C ASN A 40 12.48 9.58 10.76
N PRO A 41 13.43 10.32 11.39
CA PRO A 41 14.79 10.45 10.86
C PRO A 41 15.50 9.11 10.62
N ASP A 42 15.13 8.07 11.37
CA ASP A 42 15.73 6.74 11.24
C ASP A 42 15.45 6.04 9.93
N TYR A 43 14.52 6.54 9.12
CA TYR A 43 14.15 5.96 7.85
C TYR A 43 14.83 6.63 6.64
N ASN A 44 15.87 7.42 6.88
CA ASN A 44 16.70 8.04 5.83
C ASN A 44 15.91 8.85 4.79
N GLN A 45 14.84 9.48 5.20
CA GLN A 45 14.11 10.37 4.32
C GLN A 45 14.74 11.77 4.33
N PRO A 46 14.65 12.50 3.19
CA PRO A 46 15.12 13.89 3.16
C PRO A 46 14.44 14.77 4.22
N PRO A 47 15.06 15.87 4.64
CA PRO A 47 14.43 16.80 5.58
C PRO A 47 13.06 17.27 5.08
N GLU A 48 12.16 17.53 6.01
CA GLU A 48 10.80 18.02 5.74
C GLU A 48 9.92 17.01 4.98
N THR A 49 10.28 15.73 4.99
CA THR A 49 9.42 14.66 4.49
C THR A 49 8.30 14.39 5.49
N GLN A 50 7.10 14.19 4.97
CA GLN A 50 5.92 13.85 5.78
C GLN A 50 5.59 12.37 5.65
N SER A 51 5.14 11.77 6.75
CA SER A 51 4.61 10.42 6.80
C SER A 51 3.09 10.50 6.76
N LEU A 52 2.49 9.89 5.77
CA LEU A 52 1.05 9.94 5.54
C LEU A 52 0.43 8.56 5.65
N MET A 53 -0.68 8.47 6.38
CA MET A 53 -1.51 7.27 6.38
C MET A 53 -2.84 7.61 5.76
N LEU A 54 -3.20 6.89 4.70
CA LEU A 54 -4.40 7.14 3.91
C LEU A 54 -5.35 5.95 3.97
N LEU A 55 -6.64 6.28 4.00
CA LEU A 55 -7.70 5.29 3.88
C LEU A 55 -8.43 5.54 2.56
N PHE A 56 -8.60 4.47 1.77
CA PHE A 56 -9.33 4.50 0.50
C PHE A 56 -10.64 3.75 0.65
N LYS A 57 -11.73 4.37 0.24
CA LYS A 57 -13.07 3.78 0.39
C LYS A 57 -13.96 4.13 -0.79
N MET A 58 -15.03 3.38 -0.96
CA MET A 58 -16.10 3.75 -1.88
C MET A 58 -16.77 5.03 -1.38
N HIS A 59 -17.32 5.82 -2.33
CA HIS A 59 -17.98 7.07 -1.97
C HIS A 59 -19.18 6.84 -1.07
N GLY A 60 -19.46 7.84 -0.24
CA GLY A 60 -20.64 7.87 0.63
C GLY A 60 -20.33 7.52 2.08
N PRO A 61 -21.25 7.86 3.01
CA PRO A 61 -21.02 7.67 4.44
C PRO A 61 -20.90 6.20 4.86
N ASN A 62 -21.50 5.28 4.08
CA ASN A 62 -21.42 3.85 4.33
C ASN A 62 -20.54 3.12 3.32
N GLY A 63 -19.64 3.86 2.64
CA GLY A 63 -18.77 3.27 1.64
C GLY A 63 -17.80 2.26 2.25
N VAL A 64 -17.62 1.13 1.56
CA VAL A 64 -16.72 0.07 1.99
C VAL A 64 -15.28 0.56 1.93
N VAL A 65 -14.52 0.32 3.02
CA VAL A 65 -13.08 0.60 3.05
C VAL A 65 -12.35 -0.46 2.24
N LEU A 66 -11.57 -0.01 1.25
CA LEU A 66 -10.85 -0.90 0.33
C LEU A 66 -9.39 -1.08 0.69
N ALA A 67 -8.76 -0.09 1.29
CA ALA A 67 -7.35 -0.19 1.68
C ALA A 67 -6.97 0.90 2.67
N ILE A 68 -5.93 0.62 3.46
CA ILE A 68 -5.20 1.61 4.23
C ILE A 68 -3.75 1.49 3.83
N THR A 69 -3.12 2.62 3.49
CA THR A 69 -1.73 2.64 3.04
C THR A 69 -0.92 3.67 3.80
N HIS A 70 0.39 3.48 3.81
CA HIS A 70 1.36 4.44 4.30
C HIS A 70 2.29 4.83 3.15
N HIS A 71 2.65 6.12 3.06
CA HIS A 71 3.68 6.58 2.13
C HIS A 71 4.36 7.83 2.67
N TYR A 72 5.49 8.19 2.06
CA TYR A 72 6.20 9.43 2.36
C TYR A 72 5.93 10.45 1.27
N LEU A 73 5.65 11.69 1.69
CA LEU A 73 5.52 12.83 0.80
C LEU A 73 6.69 13.77 1.07
N ARG A 74 7.52 14.00 0.06
CA ARG A 74 8.72 14.82 0.17
C ARG A 74 8.43 16.27 -0.15
N ARG A 75 9.30 17.16 0.32
CA ARG A 75 9.19 18.59 0.11
C ARG A 75 9.08 18.97 -1.38
N ASP A 76 9.78 18.27 -2.26
CA ASP A 76 9.77 18.52 -3.70
C ASP A 76 8.51 18.02 -4.42
N GLY A 77 7.56 17.48 -3.69
CA GLY A 77 6.31 16.95 -4.25
C GLY A 77 6.38 15.49 -4.66
N THR A 78 7.56 14.85 -4.60
CA THR A 78 7.66 13.42 -4.90
C THR A 78 7.15 12.59 -3.74
N SER A 79 6.65 11.39 -4.02
CA SER A 79 6.20 10.48 -2.98
C SER A 79 6.77 9.09 -3.17
N SER A 80 6.93 8.39 -2.05
CA SER A 80 7.28 6.97 -2.09
C SER A 80 6.10 6.14 -2.57
N PRO A 81 6.32 4.89 -3.01
CA PRO A 81 5.22 3.98 -3.26
C PRO A 81 4.36 3.79 -2.00
N HIS A 82 3.06 3.54 -2.21
CA HIS A 82 2.14 3.28 -1.11
C HIS A 82 2.38 1.89 -0.54
N ASP A 83 2.58 1.80 0.77
CA ASP A 83 2.84 0.56 1.47
C ASP A 83 1.54 0.11 2.15
N PRO A 84 0.97 -1.03 1.77
CA PRO A 84 -0.33 -1.43 2.32
C PRO A 84 -0.24 -1.84 3.78
N LYS A 85 -1.16 -1.34 4.58
CA LYS A 85 -1.43 -1.83 5.94
C LYS A 85 -2.61 -2.78 5.96
N PHE A 86 -3.49 -2.65 4.97
CA PHE A 86 -4.66 -3.47 4.81
C PHE A 86 -5.18 -3.31 3.38
N VAL A 87 -5.61 -4.41 2.77
CA VAL A 87 -6.32 -4.40 1.48
C VAL A 87 -7.53 -5.33 1.59
N ARG A 88 -8.69 -4.85 1.16
CA ARG A 88 -9.89 -5.66 1.10
C ARG A 88 -9.95 -6.40 -0.23
N VAL A 89 -10.10 -7.71 -0.16
CA VAL A 89 -10.22 -8.57 -1.34
C VAL A 89 -11.49 -9.41 -1.17
N ALA A 90 -12.53 -9.09 -1.92
CA ALA A 90 -13.86 -9.69 -1.75
C ALA A 90 -14.34 -9.53 -0.30
N ASN A 91 -14.60 -10.62 0.41
CA ASN A 91 -15.03 -10.58 1.83
C ASN A 91 -13.87 -10.78 2.80
N GLU A 92 -12.62 -10.58 2.35
CA GLU A 92 -11.45 -10.81 3.18
C GLU A 92 -10.70 -9.50 3.43
N LYS A 93 -10.07 -9.40 4.61
CA LYS A 93 -9.08 -8.38 4.92
C LYS A 93 -7.70 -9.00 4.80
N TRP A 94 -6.91 -8.51 3.87
CA TRP A 94 -5.53 -8.95 3.69
C TRP A 94 -4.60 -8.00 4.42
N ILE A 95 -3.87 -8.52 5.41
CA ILE A 95 -2.96 -7.74 6.25
C ILE A 95 -1.55 -8.27 6.06
N PRO A 96 -0.56 -7.41 5.75
CA PRO A 96 0.82 -7.88 5.62
C PRO A 96 1.37 -8.34 6.96
N ARG A 97 1.96 -9.53 6.96
CA ARG A 97 2.66 -10.08 8.13
C ARG A 97 4.14 -9.76 8.04
N PRO A 98 4.83 -9.56 9.18
CA PRO A 98 6.28 -9.46 9.18
C PRO A 98 6.92 -10.74 8.66
N CYS A 99 7.97 -10.60 7.84
CA CYS A 99 8.78 -11.72 7.40
C CYS A 99 10.04 -11.79 8.26
N ASN A 100 10.15 -12.81 9.10
CA ASN A 100 11.26 -12.95 10.04
C ASN A 100 12.53 -13.47 9.37
N SER A 101 12.40 -14.17 8.27
CA SER A 101 13.54 -14.67 7.50
C SER A 101 13.73 -13.81 6.25
N LYS A 102 14.98 -13.48 5.97
CA LYS A 102 15.35 -12.68 4.81
C LYS A 102 16.36 -13.43 3.94
N PRO A 103 15.96 -13.81 2.71
CA PRO A 103 14.63 -13.61 2.15
C PRO A 103 13.63 -14.66 2.61
N CYS A 104 12.42 -14.24 2.90
CA CYS A 104 11.29 -15.14 3.12
C CYS A 104 10.96 -15.83 1.78
N PRO A 105 10.78 -17.15 1.73
CA PRO A 105 10.49 -17.84 0.46
C PRO A 105 9.24 -17.30 -0.24
N ASP A 106 8.17 -17.04 0.51
CA ASP A 106 6.94 -16.50 -0.07
C ASP A 106 7.12 -15.09 -0.60
N CYS A 107 7.80 -14.22 0.15
CA CYS A 107 8.11 -12.86 -0.29
C CYS A 107 8.98 -12.87 -1.53
N LYS A 108 9.97 -13.76 -1.59
CA LYS A 108 10.86 -13.89 -2.73
C LYS A 108 10.10 -14.28 -4.00
N GLN A 109 9.20 -15.24 -3.88
CA GLN A 109 8.37 -15.69 -5.00
C GLN A 109 7.51 -14.55 -5.54
N TRP A 110 6.84 -13.84 -4.65
CA TRP A 110 5.96 -12.72 -5.04
C TRP A 110 6.75 -11.53 -5.58
N GLN A 111 7.92 -11.28 -5.06
CA GLN A 111 8.81 -10.25 -5.58
C GLN A 111 9.21 -10.54 -7.02
N GLN A 112 9.60 -11.77 -7.32
CA GLN A 112 9.95 -12.18 -8.67
C GLN A 112 8.77 -12.06 -9.62
N LYS A 113 7.58 -12.47 -9.19
CA LYS A 113 6.36 -12.34 -9.97
C LYS A 113 6.05 -10.87 -10.29
N ALA A 114 6.19 -9.98 -9.31
CA ALA A 114 5.99 -8.55 -9.51
C ALA A 114 6.98 -7.96 -10.51
N ILE A 115 8.25 -8.34 -10.43
CA ILE A 115 9.29 -7.90 -11.35
C ILE A 115 8.96 -8.37 -12.78
N GLN A 116 8.55 -9.63 -12.95
CA GLN A 116 8.18 -10.17 -14.24
C GLN A 116 6.98 -9.43 -14.86
N THR A 117 6.03 -9.04 -14.02
CA THR A 117 4.84 -8.31 -14.47
C THR A 117 5.17 -6.88 -14.88
N LEU A 118 6.08 -6.22 -14.16
CA LEU A 118 6.42 -4.82 -14.39
C LEU A 118 7.53 -4.62 -15.42
N SER A 119 8.34 -5.64 -15.68
CA SER A 119 9.43 -5.51 -16.63
C SER A 119 8.93 -5.62 -18.07
N PRO A 120 9.19 -4.62 -18.92
CA PRO A 120 8.86 -4.75 -20.33
C PRO A 120 9.66 -5.89 -20.93
N ARG A 121 8.99 -6.76 -21.69
CA ARG A 121 9.68 -7.84 -22.39
C ARG A 121 10.14 -7.35 -23.76
N PRO A 122 11.37 -7.68 -24.13
CA PRO A 122 11.82 -7.39 -25.48
C PRO A 122 10.99 -8.11 -26.54
#